data_966f1fd56b289cc34c7d8a5d9b9f6729
#
_entry.id   966f1fd56b289cc34c7d8a5d9b9f6729
#
_cell.length_a   1.000
_cell.length_b   1.000
_cell.length_c   1.000
_cell.angle_alpha   90.00
_cell.angle_beta   90.00
_cell.angle_gamma   90.00
#
_symmetry.space_group_name_H-M   'P 1'
#
loop_
_entity.id
_entity.type
_entity.pdbx_description
1 polymer ?
#
loop_
_entity_poly.entity_id
_entity_poly.type
_entity_poly.pdbx_seq_one_letter_code
_entity_poly.pdbx_strand_id
1 'polypeptide(L)'
;MYPTLLEPPRFQALRFFRDNFPGYQNAQPLSNVTLPSFTAMVVREIATAKAIPFDLALLGFLPSIAAADCGHSRVVLSDGSTNSLSLFIAVGADSGIGKSRALEDSLKIFSDWEHSAHEVITTENQNRNFANSLIDERIKVLGKKYAKTGEQTVLEEIYRLKNQKVAEHSIPHLLLSDATEAALSQHLIDHGIAIRLESDGVLLPKKAMRLMTKSWSGERISRHRMTAPSGVIEDPFVVDLVMTQPEFFRDFINTPDFLESGLMARTLPYYYQDMLCPREHPRPMDENTLGKLREKLLSLLNASNFCKQNPSGHRTIPVSKDAEELLRANCQNWTAQAKSASPLYRVREFVARMPQHALRLAGCLYLAEYPVNYEYPIPAPLMQTALHMTEVFLSHVLRWTIKDYGDVHVECCRAIMQFILEKNFSDVSETVLKQALRHRFKAADVSIAIYYLVSQNYLYEGLPEFTGTGKRGRPAGRTLFNPYYDQTGCSF
;
A
#
# COMPACT_ATOMS: atom_id res chain seq x y z
N MET A 1 -49.69 4.50 13.01
CA MET A 1 -50.08 4.36 11.59
C MET A 1 -49.06 3.44 10.95
N TYR A 2 -49.39 2.16 10.79
CA TYR A 2 -48.50 1.22 10.11
C TYR A 2 -48.57 1.51 8.62
N PRO A 3 -47.41 1.54 7.91
CA PRO A 3 -47.43 1.71 6.47
C PRO A 3 -48.12 0.50 5.82
N THR A 4 -48.92 0.79 4.81
CA THR A 4 -49.63 -0.15 3.95
C THR A 4 -48.73 -1.33 3.57
N LEU A 5 -49.22 -2.55 3.71
CA LEU A 5 -48.59 -3.80 3.29
C LEU A 5 -47.93 -3.64 1.91
N LEU A 6 -46.61 -3.65 1.89
CA LEU A 6 -45.84 -3.73 0.68
C LEU A 6 -45.81 -5.20 0.23
N GLU A 7 -46.09 -5.46 -1.05
CA GLU A 7 -45.92 -6.82 -1.58
C GLU A 7 -44.48 -7.32 -1.30
N PRO A 8 -44.34 -8.58 -0.84
CA PRO A 8 -42.98 -9.14 -0.61
C PRO A 8 -42.21 -9.07 -1.90
N PRO A 9 -40.97 -8.60 -1.89
CA PRO A 9 -40.14 -8.49 -3.07
C PRO A 9 -40.01 -9.87 -3.71
N ARG A 10 -40.45 -10.01 -4.96
CA ARG A 10 -40.23 -11.26 -5.72
C ARG A 10 -38.72 -11.56 -5.69
N PHE A 11 -38.37 -12.81 -5.37
CA PHE A 11 -36.96 -13.25 -5.20
C PHE A 11 -36.03 -12.93 -6.40
N GLN A 12 -36.56 -12.55 -7.57
CA GLN A 12 -35.81 -12.02 -8.70
C GLN A 12 -35.14 -10.66 -8.42
N ALA A 13 -35.64 -9.90 -7.44
CA ALA A 13 -35.03 -8.62 -7.02
C ALA A 13 -33.70 -8.79 -6.24
N LEU A 14 -33.30 -10.02 -5.92
CA LEU A 14 -32.05 -10.27 -5.20
C LEU A 14 -30.78 -10.06 -6.04
N ARG A 15 -30.87 -9.90 -7.37
CA ARG A 15 -29.81 -9.29 -8.17
C ARG A 15 -29.53 -7.84 -7.75
N PHE A 16 -30.54 -7.12 -7.34
CA PHE A 16 -30.49 -5.74 -6.84
C PHE A 16 -29.67 -5.62 -5.53
N PHE A 17 -29.66 -6.65 -4.69
CA PHE A 17 -28.83 -6.68 -3.48
C PHE A 17 -27.35 -6.68 -3.75
N ARG A 18 -26.91 -7.39 -4.81
CA ARG A 18 -25.51 -7.48 -5.18
C ARG A 18 -24.94 -6.14 -5.59
N ASP A 19 -25.73 -5.36 -6.35
CA ASP A 19 -25.26 -4.13 -6.97
C ASP A 19 -25.37 -2.91 -6.02
N ASN A 20 -26.19 -3.00 -4.97
CA ASN A 20 -26.43 -1.93 -4.00
C ASN A 20 -25.84 -2.19 -2.59
N PHE A 21 -25.12 -3.30 -2.41
CA PHE A 21 -24.47 -3.56 -1.12
C PHE A 21 -23.35 -2.54 -0.89
N PRO A 22 -23.26 -1.86 0.30
CA PRO A 22 -22.14 -1.00 0.62
C PRO A 22 -20.83 -1.81 0.55
N GLY A 23 -19.95 -1.50 -0.39
CA GLY A 23 -18.77 -2.29 -0.74
C GLY A 23 -18.85 -2.98 -2.11
N TYR A 24 -20.04 -3.08 -2.71
CA TYR A 24 -20.25 -3.45 -4.12
C TYR A 24 -20.41 -2.25 -5.06
N GLN A 25 -20.34 -1.03 -4.54
CA GLN A 25 -20.18 0.14 -5.39
C GLN A 25 -18.93 -0.04 -6.25
N ASN A 26 -19.02 0.30 -7.53
CA ASN A 26 -17.89 0.23 -8.43
C ASN A 26 -16.67 0.90 -7.77
N ALA A 27 -15.55 0.18 -7.72
CA ALA A 27 -14.32 0.76 -7.23
C ALA A 27 -14.07 2.08 -7.97
N GLN A 28 -13.77 3.14 -7.23
CA GLN A 28 -13.63 4.47 -7.79
C GLN A 28 -12.32 4.57 -8.59
N PRO A 29 -12.33 5.19 -9.78
CA PRO A 29 -11.09 5.40 -10.52
C PRO A 29 -10.26 6.54 -9.92
N LEU A 30 -8.94 6.44 -10.01
CA LEU A 30 -8.02 7.49 -9.60
C LEU A 30 -8.15 8.77 -10.47
N SER A 31 -8.66 8.65 -11.68
CA SER A 31 -8.98 9.79 -12.55
C SER A 31 -10.04 10.74 -11.98
N ASN A 32 -10.80 10.33 -10.97
CA ASN A 32 -11.72 11.20 -10.23
C ASN A 32 -11.00 12.11 -9.22
N VAL A 33 -9.72 11.85 -8.93
CA VAL A 33 -8.94 12.64 -7.97
C VAL A 33 -8.37 13.87 -8.66
N THR A 34 -8.57 15.03 -8.07
CA THR A 34 -7.93 16.27 -8.54
C THR A 34 -6.46 16.26 -8.17
N LEU A 35 -5.59 16.14 -9.17
CA LEU A 35 -4.14 16.12 -8.96
C LEU A 35 -3.53 17.53 -8.98
N PRO A 36 -2.42 17.74 -8.25
CA PRO A 36 -1.62 18.96 -8.37
C PRO A 36 -1.04 19.14 -9.78
N SER A 37 -0.62 20.36 -10.10
CA SER A 37 -0.37 20.77 -11.48
C SER A 37 0.74 20.02 -12.21
N PHE A 38 1.89 19.82 -11.55
CA PHE A 38 3.00 19.09 -12.16
C PHE A 38 2.64 17.60 -12.34
N THR A 39 2.12 16.97 -11.30
CA THR A 39 1.66 15.59 -11.34
C THR A 39 0.62 15.38 -12.44
N ALA A 40 -0.39 16.25 -12.49
CA ALA A 40 -1.43 16.19 -13.50
C ALA A 40 -0.89 16.34 -14.93
N MET A 41 0.05 17.26 -15.14
CA MET A 41 0.70 17.49 -16.43
C MET A 41 1.47 16.25 -16.89
N VAL A 42 2.34 15.71 -16.05
CA VAL A 42 3.19 14.56 -16.40
C VAL A 42 2.34 13.31 -16.61
N VAL A 43 1.41 13.02 -15.72
CA VAL A 43 0.56 11.82 -15.80
C VAL A 43 -0.33 11.86 -17.05
N ARG A 44 -0.92 13.01 -17.40
CA ARG A 44 -1.70 13.15 -18.63
C ARG A 44 -0.85 12.94 -19.87
N GLU A 45 0.37 13.48 -19.90
CA GLU A 45 1.27 13.27 -21.03
C GLU A 45 1.68 11.81 -21.16
N ILE A 46 2.04 11.13 -20.06
CA ILE A 46 2.33 9.69 -20.08
C ILE A 46 1.11 8.93 -20.62
N ALA A 47 -0.08 9.18 -20.09
CA ALA A 47 -1.32 8.50 -20.51
C ALA A 47 -1.57 8.70 -22.02
N THR A 48 -1.48 9.91 -22.50
CA THR A 48 -1.73 10.25 -23.91
C THR A 48 -0.63 9.74 -24.83
N ALA A 49 0.64 9.98 -24.50
CA ALA A 49 1.76 9.57 -25.35
C ALA A 49 1.90 8.06 -25.45
N LYS A 50 1.70 7.36 -24.35
CA LYS A 50 1.81 5.89 -24.29
C LYS A 50 0.52 5.17 -24.67
N ALA A 51 -0.58 5.91 -24.94
CA ALA A 51 -1.92 5.37 -25.20
C ALA A 51 -2.33 4.33 -24.12
N ILE A 52 -2.31 4.77 -22.86
CA ILE A 52 -2.67 3.96 -21.69
C ILE A 52 -3.68 4.70 -20.81
N PRO A 53 -4.42 3.98 -19.96
CA PRO A 53 -5.30 4.62 -19.00
C PRO A 53 -4.56 5.59 -18.07
N PHE A 54 -5.22 6.71 -17.74
CA PHE A 54 -4.71 7.73 -16.82
C PHE A 54 -4.30 7.13 -15.47
N ASP A 55 -5.12 6.21 -14.95
CA ASP A 55 -4.89 5.57 -13.65
C ASP A 55 -3.60 4.73 -13.67
N LEU A 56 -3.32 4.00 -14.77
CA LEU A 56 -2.07 3.25 -14.90
C LEU A 56 -0.85 4.18 -14.98
N ALA A 57 -0.96 5.30 -15.69
CA ALA A 57 0.09 6.31 -15.74
C ALA A 57 0.39 6.88 -14.34
N LEU A 58 -0.65 7.20 -13.56
CA LEU A 58 -0.50 7.69 -12.19
C LEU A 58 0.11 6.63 -11.25
N LEU A 59 -0.33 5.37 -11.38
CA LEU A 59 0.19 4.24 -10.60
C LEU A 59 1.64 3.90 -10.96
N GLY A 60 2.12 4.24 -12.15
CA GLY A 60 3.53 4.17 -12.51
C GLY A 60 4.34 5.36 -11.99
N PHE A 61 3.76 6.56 -12.07
CA PHE A 61 4.43 7.82 -11.70
C PHE A 61 4.73 7.92 -10.19
N LEU A 62 3.74 7.69 -9.33
CA LEU A 62 3.90 7.87 -7.87
C LEU A 62 5.00 6.98 -7.26
N PRO A 63 5.04 5.66 -7.56
CA PRO A 63 6.14 4.82 -7.08
C PRO A 63 7.50 5.23 -7.66
N SER A 64 7.53 5.80 -8.88
CA SER A 64 8.79 6.32 -9.46
C SER A 64 9.32 7.52 -8.67
N ILE A 65 8.45 8.41 -8.17
CA ILE A 65 8.86 9.50 -7.27
C ILE A 65 9.40 8.95 -5.95
N ALA A 66 8.69 7.99 -5.33
CA ALA A 66 9.15 7.35 -4.09
C ALA A 66 10.48 6.62 -4.30
N ALA A 67 10.64 5.93 -5.44
CA ALA A 67 11.86 5.25 -5.82
C ALA A 67 13.04 6.21 -5.97
N ALA A 68 12.84 7.34 -6.64
CA ALA A 68 13.89 8.35 -6.83
C ALA A 68 14.34 9.00 -5.52
N ASP A 69 13.48 9.09 -4.51
CA ASP A 69 13.84 9.58 -3.16
C ASP A 69 14.77 8.61 -2.41
N CYS A 70 14.78 7.33 -2.77
CA CYS A 70 15.59 6.29 -2.12
C CYS A 70 15.51 6.31 -0.58
N GLY A 71 14.33 6.60 -0.03
CA GLY A 71 14.13 6.65 1.42
C GLY A 71 14.84 7.81 2.14
N HIS A 72 15.30 8.80 1.39
CA HIS A 72 15.97 9.97 1.96
C HIS A 72 15.01 10.86 2.77
N SER A 73 13.75 10.97 2.36
CA SER A 73 12.76 11.85 2.97
C SER A 73 11.86 11.12 3.97
N ARG A 74 11.46 11.85 5.03
CA ARG A 74 10.47 11.42 6.04
C ARG A 74 9.43 12.51 6.23
N VAL A 75 8.16 12.16 6.14
CA VAL A 75 7.06 13.06 6.53
C VAL A 75 6.95 13.06 8.04
N VAL A 76 6.91 14.25 8.65
CA VAL A 76 6.93 14.45 10.10
C VAL A 76 5.69 15.21 10.54
N LEU A 77 4.98 14.65 11.53
CA LEU A 77 3.83 15.30 12.17
C LEU A 77 4.27 16.15 13.37
N SER A 78 3.38 17.01 13.85
CA SER A 78 3.64 17.91 14.99
C SER A 78 3.96 17.18 16.29
N ASP A 79 3.53 15.93 16.44
CA ASP A 79 3.86 15.06 17.59
C ASP A 79 5.24 14.40 17.50
N GLY A 80 6.00 14.68 16.43
CA GLY A 80 7.31 14.10 16.16
C GLY A 80 7.28 12.73 15.49
N SER A 81 6.10 12.15 15.23
CA SER A 81 6.00 10.88 14.51
C SER A 81 6.45 11.04 13.06
N THR A 82 7.19 10.05 12.56
CA THR A 82 7.79 10.06 11.23
C THR A 82 7.24 8.95 10.35
N ASN A 83 7.07 9.24 9.06
CA ASN A 83 6.64 8.27 8.07
C ASN A 83 7.59 8.25 6.87
N SER A 84 8.12 7.07 6.53
CA SER A 84 8.88 6.88 5.28
C SER A 84 7.96 6.97 4.07
N LEU A 85 8.52 7.14 2.88
CA LEU A 85 7.76 7.14 1.62
C LEU A 85 7.69 5.76 0.94
N SER A 86 7.95 4.68 1.68
CA SER A 86 7.75 3.31 1.17
C SER A 86 6.34 3.14 0.62
N LEU A 87 6.19 2.77 -0.63
CA LEU A 87 4.91 2.49 -1.26
C LEU A 87 4.85 1.04 -1.74
N PHE A 88 3.80 0.32 -1.35
CA PHE A 88 3.46 -0.99 -1.89
C PHE A 88 2.17 -0.88 -2.66
N ILE A 89 2.22 -1.15 -3.96
CA ILE A 89 1.07 -1.04 -4.85
C ILE A 89 0.95 -2.34 -5.65
N ALA A 90 -0.22 -2.95 -5.62
CA ALA A 90 -0.55 -4.11 -6.44
C ALA A 90 -1.65 -3.73 -7.44
N VAL A 91 -1.38 -3.90 -8.73
CA VAL A 91 -2.31 -3.53 -9.80
C VAL A 91 -2.74 -4.76 -10.57
N GLY A 92 -4.04 -5.02 -10.61
CA GLY A 92 -4.64 -5.99 -11.52
C GLY A 92 -5.13 -5.30 -12.79
N ALA A 93 -4.64 -5.71 -13.94
CA ALA A 93 -5.07 -5.16 -15.23
C ALA A 93 -4.86 -6.18 -16.36
N ASP A 94 -5.73 -6.13 -17.36
CA ASP A 94 -5.70 -7.06 -18.48
C ASP A 94 -4.42 -6.98 -19.30
N SER A 95 -4.12 -8.05 -20.04
CA SER A 95 -3.02 -8.06 -20.99
C SER A 95 -3.27 -7.06 -22.12
N GLY A 96 -2.21 -6.38 -22.58
CA GLY A 96 -2.31 -5.44 -23.70
C GLY A 96 -2.77 -4.02 -23.33
N ILE A 97 -3.15 -3.75 -22.07
CA ILE A 97 -3.60 -2.41 -21.62
C ILE A 97 -2.46 -1.38 -21.50
N GLY A 98 -1.21 -1.84 -21.57
CA GLY A 98 -0.03 -0.96 -21.56
C GLY A 98 0.67 -0.85 -20.21
N LYS A 99 0.58 -1.87 -19.35
CA LYS A 99 1.28 -1.93 -18.06
C LYS A 99 2.78 -1.57 -18.17
N SER A 100 3.50 -2.18 -19.10
CA SER A 100 4.93 -1.92 -19.34
C SER A 100 5.19 -0.48 -19.79
N ARG A 101 4.31 0.07 -20.62
CA ARG A 101 4.42 1.45 -21.11
C ARG A 101 4.26 2.50 -20.01
N ALA A 102 3.54 2.18 -18.93
CA ALA A 102 3.38 3.05 -17.78
C ALA A 102 4.69 3.31 -17.02
N LEU A 103 5.64 2.40 -17.11
CA LEU A 103 6.92 2.45 -16.40
C LEU A 103 8.13 2.76 -17.31
N GLU A 104 7.96 2.66 -18.63
CA GLU A 104 9.04 2.70 -19.62
C GLU A 104 10.00 3.87 -19.44
N ASP A 105 9.47 5.09 -19.36
CA ASP A 105 10.32 6.30 -19.28
C ASP A 105 11.00 6.42 -17.92
N SER A 106 10.32 6.09 -16.82
CA SER A 106 10.92 6.11 -15.48
C SER A 106 12.02 5.05 -15.33
N LEU A 107 11.77 3.83 -15.80
CA LEU A 107 12.76 2.74 -15.75
C LEU A 107 13.98 3.09 -16.60
N LYS A 108 13.80 3.72 -17.76
CA LYS A 108 14.91 4.18 -18.59
C LYS A 108 15.74 5.23 -17.87
N ILE A 109 15.11 6.22 -17.22
CA ILE A 109 15.82 7.25 -16.46
C ILE A 109 16.62 6.62 -15.32
N PHE A 110 16.04 5.67 -14.59
CA PHE A 110 16.73 4.96 -13.50
C PHE A 110 17.90 4.12 -14.00
N SER A 111 17.71 3.37 -15.09
CA SER A 111 18.76 2.57 -15.72
C SER A 111 19.91 3.44 -16.23
N ASP A 112 19.63 4.55 -16.89
CA ASP A 112 20.65 5.50 -17.36
C ASP A 112 21.46 6.09 -16.20
N TRP A 113 20.78 6.45 -15.10
CA TRP A 113 21.42 6.96 -13.88
C TRP A 113 22.27 5.89 -13.19
N GLU A 114 21.76 4.67 -13.04
CA GLU A 114 22.47 3.54 -12.43
C GLU A 114 23.74 3.21 -13.21
N HIS A 115 23.64 3.19 -14.55
CA HIS A 115 24.80 2.97 -15.42
C HIS A 115 25.88 4.05 -15.24
N SER A 116 25.49 5.32 -15.21
CA SER A 116 26.41 6.43 -14.98
C SER A 116 27.05 6.36 -13.58
N ALA A 117 26.28 6.05 -12.55
CA ALA A 117 26.78 5.90 -11.19
C ALA A 117 27.76 4.69 -11.07
N HIS A 118 27.46 3.59 -11.78
CA HIS A 118 28.34 2.43 -11.85
C HIS A 118 29.70 2.78 -12.47
N GLU A 119 29.73 3.50 -13.59
CA GLU A 119 30.99 3.91 -14.23
C GLU A 119 31.86 4.75 -13.30
N VAL A 120 31.25 5.74 -12.63
CA VAL A 120 31.95 6.61 -11.68
C VAL A 120 32.53 5.80 -10.51
N ILE A 121 31.70 4.98 -9.87
CA ILE A 121 32.11 4.20 -8.69
C ILE A 121 33.17 3.13 -9.07
N THR A 122 33.02 2.49 -10.23
CA THR A 122 34.01 1.53 -10.72
C THR A 122 35.39 2.20 -10.92
N THR A 123 35.40 3.40 -11.51
CA THR A 123 36.65 4.17 -11.69
C THR A 123 37.25 4.57 -10.34
N GLU A 124 36.43 5.02 -9.39
CA GLU A 124 36.88 5.33 -8.03
C GLU A 124 37.46 4.10 -7.32
N ASN A 125 36.78 2.95 -7.41
CA ASN A 125 37.24 1.70 -6.82
C ASN A 125 38.56 1.22 -7.43
N GLN A 126 38.78 1.37 -8.75
CA GLN A 126 40.05 1.09 -9.39
C GLN A 126 41.15 1.97 -8.82
N ASN A 127 40.94 3.26 -8.64
CA ASN A 127 41.91 4.18 -8.04
C ASN A 127 42.22 3.82 -6.57
N ARG A 128 41.20 3.45 -5.78
CA ARG A 128 41.33 2.99 -4.39
C ARG A 128 42.12 1.69 -4.30
N ASN A 129 41.85 0.72 -5.16
CA ASN A 129 42.53 -0.55 -5.22
C ASN A 129 44.00 -0.36 -5.59
N PHE A 130 44.30 0.53 -6.51
CA PHE A 130 45.66 0.90 -6.82
C PHE A 130 46.38 1.52 -5.61
N ALA A 131 45.73 2.51 -4.92
CA ALA A 131 46.31 3.10 -3.71
C ALA A 131 46.52 2.06 -2.58
N ASN A 132 45.51 1.20 -2.36
CA ASN A 132 45.62 0.11 -1.39
C ASN A 132 46.73 -0.89 -1.72
N SER A 133 46.96 -1.20 -3.01
CA SER A 133 48.06 -2.09 -3.43
C SER A 133 49.43 -1.52 -3.09
N LEU A 134 49.64 -0.22 -3.26
CA LEU A 134 50.87 0.47 -2.87
C LEU A 134 51.09 0.42 -1.35
N ILE A 135 50.02 0.60 -0.57
CA ILE A 135 50.04 0.45 0.90
C ILE A 135 50.42 -0.98 1.27
N ASP A 136 49.86 -2.00 0.60
CA ASP A 136 50.17 -3.41 0.84
C ASP A 136 51.65 -3.76 0.55
N GLU A 137 52.20 -3.23 -0.53
CA GLU A 137 53.61 -3.41 -0.84
C GLU A 137 54.51 -2.80 0.25
N ARG A 138 54.17 -1.59 0.72
CA ARG A 138 54.89 -0.94 1.82
C ARG A 138 54.77 -1.74 3.13
N ILE A 139 53.60 -2.24 3.47
CA ILE A 139 53.37 -3.11 4.64
C ILE A 139 54.23 -4.39 4.54
N LYS A 140 54.31 -5.02 3.35
CA LYS A 140 55.20 -6.19 3.13
C LYS A 140 56.65 -5.89 3.41
N VAL A 141 57.17 -4.74 2.95
CA VAL A 141 58.55 -4.31 3.20
C VAL A 141 58.81 -4.08 4.69
N LEU A 142 57.90 -3.33 5.35
CA LEU A 142 57.97 -3.05 6.79
C LEU A 142 57.83 -4.34 7.62
N GLY A 143 56.99 -5.27 7.21
CA GLY A 143 56.83 -6.58 7.86
C GLY A 143 58.11 -7.40 7.86
N LYS A 144 58.88 -7.39 6.73
CA LYS A 144 60.20 -8.02 6.66
C LYS A 144 61.24 -7.31 7.56
N LYS A 145 61.17 -5.98 7.69
CA LYS A 145 62.03 -5.21 8.60
C LYS A 145 61.68 -5.56 10.05
N TYR A 146 60.43 -5.52 10.43
CA TYR A 146 59.94 -5.85 11.77
C TYR A 146 60.36 -7.26 12.21
N ALA A 147 60.21 -8.24 11.31
CA ALA A 147 60.63 -9.62 11.57
C ALA A 147 62.16 -9.78 11.88
N LYS A 148 63.01 -8.84 11.41
CA LYS A 148 64.42 -8.81 11.67
C LYS A 148 64.84 -8.00 12.89
N THR A 149 64.14 -6.87 13.16
CA THR A 149 64.54 -5.88 14.16
C THR A 149 63.72 -5.92 15.44
N GLY A 150 62.46 -6.37 15.36
CA GLY A 150 61.51 -6.33 16.48
C GLY A 150 61.12 -4.90 16.91
N GLU A 151 61.46 -3.87 16.09
CA GLU A 151 61.23 -2.46 16.46
C GLU A 151 59.73 -2.12 16.55
N GLN A 152 59.28 -1.65 17.71
CA GLN A 152 57.87 -1.28 17.97
C GLN A 152 57.38 -0.16 17.04
N THR A 153 58.26 0.81 16.73
CA THR A 153 57.96 1.91 15.81
C THR A 153 57.58 1.43 14.40
N VAL A 154 58.19 0.35 13.92
CA VAL A 154 57.88 -0.27 12.64
C VAL A 154 56.52 -0.94 12.68
N LEU A 155 56.15 -1.56 13.81
CA LEU A 155 54.85 -2.16 14.00
C LEU A 155 53.73 -1.10 14.02
N GLU A 156 53.96 0.03 14.71
CA GLU A 156 53.02 1.17 14.74
C GLU A 156 52.82 1.75 13.34
N GLU A 157 53.86 1.87 12.51
CA GLU A 157 53.72 2.32 11.14
C GLU A 157 52.91 1.34 10.29
N ILE A 158 53.07 0.03 10.49
CA ILE A 158 52.23 -0.99 9.83
C ILE A 158 50.77 -0.84 10.19
N TYR A 159 50.45 -0.63 11.49
CA TYR A 159 49.06 -0.40 11.91
C TYR A 159 48.50 0.89 11.33
N ARG A 160 49.26 1.99 11.30
CA ARG A 160 48.86 3.23 10.67
C ARG A 160 48.52 3.06 9.21
N LEU A 161 49.36 2.35 8.46
CA LEU A 161 49.14 2.06 7.04
C LEU A 161 47.93 1.16 6.81
N LYS A 162 47.70 0.15 7.67
CA LYS A 162 46.48 -0.67 7.60
C LYS A 162 45.21 0.15 7.78
N ASN A 163 45.23 1.12 8.70
CA ASN A 163 44.11 2.00 8.97
C ASN A 163 43.89 3.08 7.87
N GLN A 164 44.89 3.30 7.01
CA GLN A 164 44.79 4.20 5.86
C GLN A 164 44.12 3.56 4.65
N LYS A 165 43.99 2.23 4.65
CA LYS A 165 43.29 1.55 3.56
C LYS A 165 41.81 1.98 3.52
N VAL A 166 41.37 2.28 2.33
CA VAL A 166 40.00 2.68 2.09
C VAL A 166 39.21 1.50 1.49
N ALA A 167 38.07 1.18 2.09
CA ALA A 167 37.20 0.15 1.55
C ALA A 167 36.66 0.55 0.16
N GLU A 168 36.36 -0.43 -0.67
CA GLU A 168 35.66 -0.21 -1.91
C GLU A 168 34.25 0.30 -1.63
N HIS A 169 33.75 1.11 -2.55
CA HIS A 169 32.32 1.49 -2.54
C HIS A 169 31.48 0.34 -3.08
N SER A 170 30.37 0.10 -2.45
CA SER A 170 29.34 -0.77 -3.00
C SER A 170 28.82 -0.19 -4.32
N ILE A 171 28.78 -1.01 -5.35
CA ILE A 171 28.21 -0.65 -6.65
C ILE A 171 26.70 -0.51 -6.46
N PRO A 172 26.09 0.63 -6.84
CA PRO A 172 24.66 0.82 -6.64
C PRO A 172 23.86 -0.08 -7.58
N HIS A 173 22.93 -0.81 -7.00
CA HIS A 173 21.87 -1.50 -7.71
C HIS A 173 20.54 -0.94 -7.20
N LEU A 174 19.92 -0.06 -7.98
CA LEU A 174 18.69 0.62 -7.60
C LEU A 174 17.47 -0.28 -7.80
N LEU A 175 17.40 -0.90 -8.99
CA LEU A 175 16.27 -1.69 -9.41
C LEU A 175 16.49 -3.17 -9.11
N LEU A 176 15.48 -3.79 -8.52
CA LEU A 176 15.46 -5.22 -8.24
C LEU A 176 14.34 -5.87 -9.06
N SER A 177 14.68 -6.84 -9.89
CA SER A 177 13.71 -7.64 -10.68
C SER A 177 13.80 -9.11 -10.28
N ASP A 178 12.67 -9.83 -10.38
CA ASP A 178 12.55 -11.28 -10.13
C ASP A 178 13.28 -11.78 -8.87
N ALA A 179 13.06 -11.10 -7.75
CA ALA A 179 13.77 -11.35 -6.51
C ALA A 179 13.15 -12.45 -5.66
N THR A 180 13.97 -13.45 -5.33
CA THR A 180 13.66 -14.38 -4.24
C THR A 180 13.75 -13.66 -2.87
N GLU A 181 13.15 -14.23 -1.80
CA GLU A 181 13.31 -13.69 -0.43
C GLU A 181 14.78 -13.55 -0.02
N ALA A 182 15.65 -14.48 -0.44
CA ALA A 182 17.07 -14.44 -0.14
C ALA A 182 17.78 -13.29 -0.86
N ALA A 183 17.48 -13.09 -2.15
CA ALA A 183 18.02 -11.99 -2.95
C ALA A 183 17.57 -10.62 -2.43
N LEU A 184 16.28 -10.44 -2.13
CA LEU A 184 15.75 -9.23 -1.52
C LEU A 184 16.43 -8.94 -0.17
N SER A 185 16.63 -9.97 0.66
CA SER A 185 17.32 -9.80 1.95
C SER A 185 18.77 -9.39 1.80
N GLN A 186 19.51 -10.02 0.90
CA GLN A 186 20.90 -9.67 0.64
C GLN A 186 20.98 -8.24 0.14
N HIS A 187 20.14 -7.89 -0.81
CA HIS A 187 20.09 -6.55 -1.37
C HIS A 187 19.80 -5.47 -0.30
N LEU A 188 18.85 -5.74 0.61
CA LEU A 188 18.57 -4.83 1.72
C LEU A 188 19.72 -4.77 2.76
N ILE A 189 20.47 -5.86 2.95
CA ILE A 189 21.66 -5.86 3.81
C ILE A 189 22.76 -5.00 3.19
N ASP A 190 22.95 -5.11 1.88
CA ASP A 190 24.04 -4.44 1.17
C ASP A 190 23.76 -2.94 0.96
N HIS A 191 22.49 -2.58 0.72
CA HIS A 191 22.11 -1.23 0.28
C HIS A 191 21.12 -0.51 1.21
N GLY A 192 20.40 -1.22 2.10
CA GLY A 192 19.33 -0.66 2.94
C GLY A 192 18.04 -0.37 2.16
N ILE A 193 18.07 -0.43 0.84
CA ILE A 193 17.03 0.01 -0.08
C ILE A 193 16.73 -1.09 -1.08
N ALA A 194 15.47 -1.28 -1.45
CA ALA A 194 15.07 -2.15 -2.54
C ALA A 194 13.89 -1.53 -3.31
N ILE A 195 14.03 -1.42 -4.61
CA ILE A 195 13.02 -0.84 -5.49
C ILE A 195 12.64 -1.87 -6.55
N ARG A 196 11.36 -2.24 -6.55
CA ARG A 196 10.78 -3.13 -7.53
C ARG A 196 9.63 -2.44 -8.24
N LEU A 197 9.78 -2.23 -9.54
CA LEU A 197 8.78 -1.65 -10.42
C LEU A 197 8.55 -2.62 -11.60
N GLU A 198 7.56 -3.48 -11.48
CA GLU A 198 7.33 -4.58 -12.41
C GLU A 198 5.97 -4.49 -13.09
N SER A 199 5.97 -4.66 -14.41
CA SER A 199 4.77 -4.57 -15.26
C SER A 199 4.06 -5.90 -15.52
N ASP A 200 4.72 -7.02 -15.30
CA ASP A 200 4.17 -8.39 -15.37
C ASP A 200 4.82 -9.26 -14.28
N GLY A 201 5.02 -8.66 -13.11
CA GLY A 201 5.71 -9.29 -12.00
C GLY A 201 4.87 -10.34 -11.28
N VAL A 202 5.58 -11.28 -10.67
CA VAL A 202 5.01 -12.22 -9.71
C VAL A 202 5.06 -11.58 -8.33
N LEU A 203 3.96 -11.69 -7.61
CA LEU A 203 3.88 -11.22 -6.24
C LEU A 203 4.82 -12.03 -5.34
N LEU A 204 5.49 -11.35 -4.41
CA LEU A 204 6.53 -11.94 -3.58
C LEU A 204 6.05 -13.17 -2.79
N PRO A 205 6.89 -14.21 -2.65
CA PRO A 205 6.52 -15.43 -1.94
C PRO A 205 6.25 -15.17 -0.46
N LYS A 206 5.44 -16.04 0.15
CA LYS A 206 5.07 -15.99 1.58
C LYS A 206 6.22 -15.67 2.54
N LYS A 207 7.39 -16.24 2.30
CA LYS A 207 8.58 -16.03 3.13
C LYS A 207 9.09 -14.59 3.12
N ALA A 208 8.86 -13.83 2.03
CA ALA A 208 9.24 -12.43 1.92
C ALA A 208 8.24 -11.48 2.61
N MET A 209 6.99 -11.90 2.83
CA MET A 209 5.93 -11.02 3.36
C MET A 209 6.30 -10.39 4.71
N ARG A 210 6.92 -11.13 5.62
CA ARG A 210 7.37 -10.60 6.91
C ARG A 210 8.49 -9.57 6.76
N LEU A 211 9.41 -9.80 5.82
CA LEU A 211 10.47 -8.85 5.50
C LEU A 211 9.87 -7.56 4.95
N MET A 212 8.96 -7.68 3.99
CA MET A 212 8.25 -6.55 3.40
C MET A 212 7.45 -5.75 4.44
N THR A 213 6.72 -6.43 5.31
CA THR A 213 5.93 -5.78 6.37
C THR A 213 6.80 -4.92 7.29
N LYS A 214 7.97 -5.43 7.69
CA LYS A 214 8.94 -4.69 8.50
C LYS A 214 9.58 -3.54 7.72
N SER A 215 9.97 -3.78 6.49
CA SER A 215 10.57 -2.76 5.63
C SER A 215 9.63 -1.61 5.35
N TRP A 216 8.33 -1.88 5.18
CA TRP A 216 7.33 -0.83 5.02
C TRP A 216 7.26 0.09 6.26
N SER A 217 7.41 -0.48 7.45
CA SER A 217 7.40 0.27 8.70
C SER A 217 8.74 0.96 9.03
N GLY A 218 9.82 0.69 8.27
CA GLY A 218 11.18 1.14 8.59
C GLY A 218 11.74 0.49 9.86
N GLU A 219 11.20 -0.68 10.24
CA GLU A 219 11.67 -1.38 11.45
C GLU A 219 13.03 -2.03 11.22
N ARG A 220 13.94 -1.86 12.19
CA ARG A 220 15.22 -2.54 12.19
C ARG A 220 15.05 -4.05 12.02
N ILE A 221 15.78 -4.64 11.10
CA ILE A 221 15.75 -6.06 10.79
C ILE A 221 17.11 -6.67 11.10
N SER A 222 17.14 -7.60 12.04
CA SER A 222 18.33 -8.42 12.33
C SER A 222 18.11 -9.84 11.83
N ARG A 223 19.01 -10.36 11.00
CA ARG A 223 18.93 -11.72 10.44
C ARG A 223 20.16 -12.50 10.82
N HIS A 224 19.94 -13.64 11.43
CA HIS A 224 20.95 -14.62 11.75
C HIS A 224 20.46 -15.99 11.27
N ARG A 225 20.96 -16.46 10.15
CA ARG A 225 20.63 -17.77 9.58
C ARG A 225 21.91 -18.49 9.16
N MET A 226 21.99 -19.80 9.40
CA MET A 226 23.17 -20.61 9.06
C MET A 226 23.39 -20.74 7.53
N THR A 227 22.34 -20.67 6.73
CA THR A 227 22.36 -20.96 5.27
C THR A 227 21.88 -19.79 4.41
N ALA A 228 21.75 -18.59 4.99
CA ALA A 228 21.27 -17.41 4.27
C ALA A 228 22.06 -16.18 4.72
N PRO A 229 22.03 -15.09 3.96
CA PRO A 229 22.68 -13.84 4.34
C PRO A 229 22.36 -13.42 5.76
N SER A 230 23.37 -13.16 6.56
CA SER A 230 23.27 -12.65 7.93
C SER A 230 23.73 -11.20 7.97
N GLY A 231 22.94 -10.34 8.62
CA GLY A 231 23.25 -8.92 8.71
C GLY A 231 22.17 -8.15 9.46
N VAL A 232 22.41 -6.87 9.60
CA VAL A 232 21.47 -5.92 10.23
C VAL A 232 21.12 -4.85 9.21
N ILE A 233 19.84 -4.60 9.05
CA ILE A 233 19.29 -3.52 8.24
C ILE A 233 18.66 -2.54 9.22
N GLU A 234 19.24 -1.35 9.36
CA GLU A 234 18.83 -0.41 10.40
C GLU A 234 17.56 0.33 10.05
N ASP A 235 17.40 0.77 8.82
CA ASP A 235 16.25 1.56 8.35
C ASP A 235 15.90 1.13 6.92
N PRO A 236 15.27 -0.04 6.76
CA PRO A 236 14.95 -0.57 5.44
C PRO A 236 13.94 0.31 4.72
N PHE A 237 14.20 0.59 3.45
CA PHE A 237 13.28 1.28 2.57
C PHE A 237 12.95 0.42 1.36
N VAL A 238 11.66 0.23 1.09
CA VAL A 238 11.21 -0.57 -0.05
C VAL A 238 10.10 0.15 -0.79
N VAL A 239 10.25 0.24 -2.10
CA VAL A 239 9.16 0.56 -3.02
C VAL A 239 8.82 -0.68 -3.82
N ASP A 240 7.56 -1.07 -3.82
CA ASP A 240 7.09 -2.28 -4.47
C ASP A 240 5.84 -1.98 -5.29
N LEU A 241 6.02 -1.85 -6.61
CA LEU A 241 4.92 -1.79 -7.57
C LEU A 241 4.93 -3.05 -8.41
N VAL A 242 3.85 -3.80 -8.34
CA VAL A 242 3.63 -4.96 -9.20
C VAL A 242 2.33 -4.79 -9.95
N MET A 243 2.42 -4.74 -11.28
CA MET A 243 1.26 -4.82 -12.15
C MET A 243 1.17 -6.25 -12.67
N THR A 244 0.00 -6.88 -12.57
CA THR A 244 -0.18 -8.28 -12.95
C THR A 244 -1.51 -8.50 -13.66
N GLN A 245 -1.73 -9.71 -14.15
CA GLN A 245 -3.00 -10.07 -14.76
C GLN A 245 -4.11 -10.27 -13.72
N PRO A 246 -5.39 -10.15 -14.11
CA PRO A 246 -6.53 -10.21 -13.19
C PRO A 246 -6.59 -11.47 -12.34
N GLU A 247 -6.24 -12.61 -12.88
CA GLU A 247 -6.29 -13.89 -12.15
C GLU A 247 -5.25 -13.94 -11.05
N PHE A 248 -3.99 -13.62 -11.37
CA PHE A 248 -2.91 -13.56 -10.39
C PHE A 248 -3.16 -12.50 -9.31
N PHE A 249 -3.74 -11.36 -9.70
CA PHE A 249 -4.13 -10.32 -8.74
C PHE A 249 -5.18 -10.85 -7.75
N ARG A 250 -6.22 -11.52 -8.24
CA ARG A 250 -7.29 -12.07 -7.40
C ARG A 250 -6.77 -13.14 -6.45
N ASP A 251 -5.96 -14.04 -6.97
CA ASP A 251 -5.38 -15.12 -6.17
C ASP A 251 -4.52 -14.55 -5.04
N PHE A 252 -3.71 -13.55 -5.34
CA PHE A 252 -2.85 -12.92 -4.34
C PHE A 252 -3.62 -12.22 -3.24
N ILE A 253 -4.54 -11.30 -3.56
CA ILE A 253 -5.25 -10.50 -2.54
C ILE A 253 -6.19 -11.35 -1.68
N ASN A 254 -6.58 -12.55 -2.14
CA ASN A 254 -7.42 -13.49 -1.39
C ASN A 254 -6.60 -14.60 -0.70
N THR A 255 -5.29 -14.59 -0.83
CA THR A 255 -4.44 -15.58 -0.15
C THR A 255 -4.50 -15.36 1.36
N PRO A 256 -4.80 -16.39 2.19
CA PRO A 256 -4.82 -16.25 3.65
C PRO A 256 -3.53 -15.65 4.21
N ASP A 257 -2.40 -16.06 3.67
CA ASP A 257 -1.08 -15.56 4.08
C ASP A 257 -0.91 -14.05 3.87
N PHE A 258 -1.45 -13.49 2.77
CA PHE A 258 -1.44 -12.05 2.52
C PHE A 258 -2.33 -11.29 3.50
N LEU A 259 -3.53 -11.82 3.73
CA LEU A 259 -4.50 -11.24 4.66
C LEU A 259 -4.00 -11.26 6.11
N GLU A 260 -3.44 -12.40 6.56
CA GLU A 260 -3.00 -12.61 7.94
C GLU A 260 -1.63 -12.02 8.26
N SER A 261 -0.76 -11.82 7.25
CA SER A 261 0.59 -11.28 7.45
C SER A 261 0.64 -9.78 7.79
N GLY A 262 -0.48 -9.08 7.67
CA GLY A 262 -0.55 -7.62 7.76
C GLY A 262 0.03 -6.90 6.53
N LEU A 263 0.45 -7.63 5.48
CA LEU A 263 0.94 -7.03 4.24
C LEU A 263 -0.20 -6.40 3.45
N MET A 264 -1.40 -7.01 3.46
CA MET A 264 -2.60 -6.45 2.86
C MET A 264 -2.90 -5.02 3.38
N ALA A 265 -2.80 -4.82 4.68
CA ALA A 265 -3.02 -3.51 5.30
C ALA A 265 -1.98 -2.44 4.86
N ARG A 266 -0.85 -2.86 4.31
CA ARG A 266 0.26 -2.01 3.86
C ARG A 266 0.37 -1.88 2.34
N THR A 267 -0.42 -2.64 1.60
CA THR A 267 -0.47 -2.62 0.14
C THR A 267 -1.69 -1.83 -0.33
N LEU A 268 -1.51 -0.99 -1.32
CA LEU A 268 -2.55 -0.25 -2.02
C LEU A 268 -2.98 -1.07 -3.24
N PRO A 269 -4.07 -1.87 -3.16
CA PRO A 269 -4.52 -2.65 -4.29
C PRO A 269 -5.33 -1.78 -5.24
N TYR A 270 -5.11 -1.95 -6.53
CA TYR A 270 -5.87 -1.29 -7.58
C TYR A 270 -6.23 -2.29 -8.68
N TYR A 271 -7.47 -2.31 -9.10
CA TYR A 271 -7.90 -3.13 -10.22
C TYR A 271 -8.51 -2.27 -11.31
N TYR A 272 -7.89 -2.29 -12.48
CA TYR A 272 -8.40 -1.61 -13.64
C TYR A 272 -9.43 -2.49 -14.37
N GLN A 273 -10.65 -1.98 -14.56
CA GLN A 273 -11.77 -2.77 -15.07
C GLN A 273 -12.17 -2.47 -16.51
N ASP A 274 -11.72 -1.34 -17.05
CA ASP A 274 -12.18 -0.90 -18.36
C ASP A 274 -11.39 -1.60 -19.46
N MET A 275 -12.06 -2.51 -20.19
CA MET A 275 -11.45 -3.25 -21.29
C MET A 275 -11.31 -2.42 -22.58
N LEU A 276 -11.93 -1.25 -22.64
CA LEU A 276 -12.03 -0.43 -23.86
C LEU A 276 -11.23 0.88 -23.69
N CYS A 277 -9.92 0.76 -23.54
CA CYS A 277 -9.09 1.92 -23.80
C CYS A 277 -9.10 2.18 -25.32
N PRO A 278 -9.48 3.38 -25.80
CA PRO A 278 -9.33 3.70 -27.21
C PRO A 278 -7.87 3.47 -27.60
N ARG A 279 -7.64 2.58 -28.56
CA ARG A 279 -6.28 2.25 -29.03
C ARG A 279 -5.79 3.37 -29.95
N GLU A 280 -5.48 4.52 -29.37
CA GLU A 280 -4.63 5.48 -30.06
C GLU A 280 -3.24 4.86 -30.25
N HIS A 281 -2.55 5.28 -31.31
CA HIS A 281 -1.19 4.80 -31.51
C HIS A 281 -0.25 5.49 -30.52
N PRO A 282 0.60 4.73 -29.79
CA PRO A 282 1.61 5.35 -28.93
C PRO A 282 2.51 6.30 -29.72
N ARG A 283 2.87 7.40 -29.12
CA ARG A 283 3.83 8.37 -29.62
C ARG A 283 4.91 8.65 -28.58
N PRO A 284 6.05 9.22 -28.94
CA PRO A 284 6.99 9.77 -27.95
C PRO A 284 6.32 10.82 -27.08
N MET A 285 6.73 10.91 -25.81
CA MET A 285 6.33 12.02 -24.96
C MET A 285 6.83 13.35 -25.52
N ASP A 286 6.10 14.43 -25.22
CA ASP A 286 6.58 15.78 -25.44
C ASP A 286 7.95 15.99 -24.75
N GLU A 287 8.94 16.47 -25.50
CA GLU A 287 10.33 16.60 -25.02
C GLU A 287 10.45 17.49 -23.78
N ASN A 288 9.66 18.58 -23.69
CA ASN A 288 9.66 19.46 -22.54
C ASN A 288 9.12 18.76 -21.29
N THR A 289 8.04 18.00 -21.41
CA THR A 289 7.44 17.25 -20.29
C THR A 289 8.32 16.08 -19.86
N LEU A 290 8.90 15.34 -20.81
CA LEU A 290 9.87 14.29 -20.52
C LEU A 290 11.13 14.87 -19.86
N GLY A 291 11.62 16.02 -20.32
CA GLY A 291 12.74 16.75 -19.71
C GLY A 291 12.46 17.11 -18.25
N LYS A 292 11.27 17.64 -17.96
CA LYS A 292 10.85 17.96 -16.59
C LYS A 292 10.73 16.72 -15.69
N LEU A 293 10.19 15.62 -16.21
CA LEU A 293 10.14 14.34 -15.50
C LEU A 293 11.56 13.84 -15.17
N ARG A 294 12.44 13.86 -16.18
CA ARG A 294 13.84 13.45 -16.03
C ARG A 294 14.56 14.29 -14.99
N GLU A 295 14.46 15.63 -15.10
CA GLU A 295 15.04 16.56 -14.13
C GLU A 295 14.55 16.27 -12.71
N LYS A 296 13.25 16.06 -12.52
CA LYS A 296 12.66 15.75 -11.24
C LYS A 296 13.22 14.46 -10.64
N LEU A 297 13.21 13.35 -11.37
CA LEU A 297 13.71 12.07 -10.90
C LEU A 297 15.21 12.12 -10.60
N LEU A 298 16.01 12.73 -11.49
CA LEU A 298 17.44 12.88 -11.29
C LEU A 298 17.78 13.78 -10.10
N SER A 299 17.02 14.88 -9.88
CA SER A 299 17.22 15.76 -8.73
C SER A 299 17.00 15.04 -7.40
N LEU A 300 15.99 14.17 -7.34
CA LEU A 300 15.71 13.34 -6.15
C LEU A 300 16.81 12.28 -5.94
N LEU A 301 17.19 11.53 -6.98
CA LEU A 301 18.26 10.53 -6.92
C LEU A 301 19.59 11.14 -6.46
N ASN A 302 19.99 12.29 -7.02
CA ASN A 302 21.22 12.96 -6.68
C ASN A 302 21.21 13.56 -5.27
N ALA A 303 20.04 13.97 -4.77
CA ALA A 303 19.85 14.44 -3.39
C ALA A 303 19.86 13.30 -2.39
N SER A 304 19.49 12.08 -2.80
CA SER A 304 19.42 10.91 -1.94
C SER A 304 20.79 10.51 -1.36
N ASN A 305 20.76 9.68 -0.34
CA ASN A 305 22.00 9.16 0.29
C ASN A 305 22.48 7.84 -0.35
N PHE A 306 21.80 7.35 -1.38
CA PHE A 306 22.01 5.99 -1.90
C PHE A 306 23.46 5.72 -2.35
N CYS A 307 24.11 6.72 -2.94
CA CYS A 307 25.52 6.60 -3.38
C CYS A 307 26.51 7.40 -2.51
N LYS A 308 26.07 7.96 -1.38
CA LYS A 308 26.96 8.82 -0.56
C LYS A 308 27.80 8.01 0.41
N GLN A 309 29.06 8.33 0.50
CA GLN A 309 30.02 7.72 1.46
C GLN A 309 29.66 8.05 2.92
N ASN A 310 29.19 9.28 3.14
CA ASN A 310 28.77 9.79 4.44
C ASN A 310 27.32 10.24 4.29
N PRO A 311 26.36 9.32 4.52
CA PRO A 311 24.95 9.68 4.41
C PRO A 311 24.62 10.77 5.44
N SER A 312 24.05 11.87 4.95
CA SER A 312 23.40 12.85 5.82
C SER A 312 22.15 12.21 6.43
N GLY A 313 21.69 12.72 7.57
CA GLY A 313 20.39 12.29 8.13
C GLY A 313 19.24 12.42 7.13
N HIS A 314 18.07 11.90 7.50
CA HIS A 314 16.89 12.04 6.66
C HIS A 314 16.48 13.49 6.50
N ARG A 315 16.01 13.83 5.31
CA ARG A 315 15.28 15.08 5.07
C ARG A 315 13.91 14.98 5.73
N THR A 316 13.56 15.94 6.56
CA THR A 316 12.24 16.04 7.17
C THR A 316 11.31 16.90 6.34
N ILE A 317 10.11 16.41 6.08
CA ILE A 317 9.04 17.13 5.40
C ILE A 317 7.92 17.34 6.42
N PRO A 318 7.80 18.53 7.02
CA PRO A 318 6.74 18.77 8.00
C PRO A 318 5.37 18.83 7.33
N VAL A 319 4.32 18.58 8.10
CA VAL A 319 2.92 18.74 7.69
C VAL A 319 2.38 20.03 8.28
N SER A 320 1.63 20.82 7.51
CA SER A 320 0.99 22.03 8.02
C SER A 320 -0.12 21.70 9.02
N LYS A 321 -0.43 22.62 9.92
CA LYS A 321 -1.50 22.44 10.92
C LYS A 321 -2.83 22.09 10.27
N ASP A 322 -3.22 22.84 9.25
CA ASP A 322 -4.48 22.61 8.52
C ASP A 322 -4.51 21.23 7.85
N ALA A 323 -3.37 20.77 7.32
CA ALA A 323 -3.23 19.44 6.73
C ALA A 323 -3.32 18.33 7.79
N GLU A 324 -2.75 18.54 8.98
CA GLU A 324 -2.89 17.60 10.11
C GLU A 324 -4.32 17.56 10.65
N GLU A 325 -5.03 18.68 10.69
CA GLU A 325 -6.43 18.74 11.10
C GLU A 325 -7.31 17.95 10.12
N LEU A 326 -7.09 18.12 8.80
CA LEU A 326 -7.76 17.31 7.77
C LEU A 326 -7.48 15.82 7.95
N LEU A 327 -6.24 15.43 8.15
CA LEU A 327 -5.87 14.05 8.39
C LEU A 327 -6.58 13.49 9.62
N ARG A 328 -6.57 14.23 10.73
CA ARG A 328 -7.18 13.83 12.00
C ARG A 328 -8.70 13.64 11.87
N ALA A 329 -9.37 14.57 11.20
CA ALA A 329 -10.82 14.48 10.95
C ALA A 329 -11.17 13.22 10.14
N ASN A 330 -10.41 12.92 9.08
CA ASN A 330 -10.60 11.71 8.28
C ASN A 330 -10.31 10.44 9.08
N CYS A 331 -9.25 10.41 9.90
CA CYS A 331 -8.95 9.28 10.78
C CYS A 331 -10.10 8.98 11.76
N GLN A 332 -10.68 10.02 12.35
CA GLN A 332 -11.83 9.87 13.26
C GLN A 332 -13.05 9.29 12.52
N ASN A 333 -13.32 9.80 11.32
CA ASN A 333 -14.43 9.32 10.49
C ASN A 333 -14.23 7.85 10.09
N TRP A 334 -13.06 7.47 9.57
CA TRP A 334 -12.75 6.09 9.19
C TRP A 334 -12.83 5.13 10.39
N THR A 335 -12.29 5.54 11.54
CA THR A 335 -12.36 4.74 12.78
C THR A 335 -13.81 4.58 13.26
N ALA A 336 -14.61 5.64 13.18
CA ALA A 336 -16.04 5.58 13.54
C ALA A 336 -16.83 4.64 12.62
N GLN A 337 -16.47 4.58 11.34
CA GLN A 337 -17.09 3.70 10.35
C GLN A 337 -16.60 2.24 10.46
N ALA A 338 -15.41 1.97 11.01
CA ALA A 338 -14.85 0.62 11.14
C ALA A 338 -15.35 -0.17 12.36
N LYS A 339 -16.58 0.12 12.85
CA LYS A 339 -17.20 -0.59 13.97
C LYS A 339 -17.74 -1.95 13.54
N SER A 340 -17.98 -2.83 14.52
CA SER A 340 -18.26 -4.26 14.34
C SER A 340 -19.45 -4.63 13.44
N ALA A 341 -20.35 -3.70 13.15
CA ALA A 341 -21.49 -3.90 12.25
C ALA A 341 -21.29 -3.30 10.84
N SER A 342 -20.14 -2.68 10.58
CA SER A 342 -19.85 -2.02 9.30
C SER A 342 -19.07 -2.94 8.35
N PRO A 343 -19.24 -2.83 7.04
CA PRO A 343 -18.40 -3.48 6.04
C PRO A 343 -16.89 -3.20 6.26
N LEU A 344 -16.54 -2.00 6.74
CA LEU A 344 -15.17 -1.60 7.02
C LEU A 344 -14.53 -2.40 8.16
N TYR A 345 -15.31 -3.04 9.03
CA TYR A 345 -14.76 -3.85 10.13
C TYR A 345 -13.88 -5.00 9.65
N ARG A 346 -14.17 -5.59 8.51
CA ARG A 346 -13.35 -6.69 7.96
C ARG A 346 -12.03 -6.23 7.39
N VAL A 347 -11.98 -5.00 6.91
CA VAL A 347 -10.76 -4.37 6.40
C VAL A 347 -10.18 -3.39 7.42
N ARG A 348 -10.56 -3.52 8.71
CA ARG A 348 -10.14 -2.64 9.81
C ARG A 348 -8.62 -2.49 9.92
N GLU A 349 -7.86 -3.50 9.54
CA GLU A 349 -6.41 -3.44 9.53
C GLU A 349 -5.89 -2.50 8.45
N PHE A 350 -6.51 -2.49 7.27
CA PHE A 350 -6.24 -1.51 6.23
C PHE A 350 -6.68 -0.10 6.68
N VAL A 351 -7.89 0.01 7.25
CA VAL A 351 -8.41 1.29 7.79
C VAL A 351 -7.46 1.86 8.84
N ALA A 352 -6.90 1.04 9.71
CA ALA A 352 -5.91 1.46 10.71
C ALA A 352 -4.59 1.98 10.09
N ARG A 353 -4.29 1.64 8.82
CA ARG A 353 -3.10 2.09 8.09
C ARG A 353 -3.39 3.23 7.10
N MET A 354 -4.64 3.56 6.84
CA MET A 354 -5.01 4.64 5.93
C MET A 354 -4.33 5.98 6.25
N PRO A 355 -4.18 6.41 7.52
CA PRO A 355 -3.44 7.63 7.84
C PRO A 355 -1.99 7.60 7.34
N GLN A 356 -1.32 6.46 7.48
CA GLN A 356 0.05 6.29 7.01
C GLN A 356 0.12 6.27 5.48
N HIS A 357 -0.85 5.65 4.81
CA HIS A 357 -0.95 5.69 3.35
C HIS A 357 -1.16 7.13 2.85
N ALA A 358 -2.06 7.89 3.47
CA ALA A 358 -2.29 9.29 3.11
C ALA A 358 -1.02 10.14 3.28
N LEU A 359 -0.28 9.98 4.37
CA LEU A 359 0.99 10.68 4.60
C LEU A 359 2.05 10.33 3.56
N ARG A 360 2.17 9.06 3.16
CA ARG A 360 3.12 8.61 2.13
C ARG A 360 2.77 9.17 0.77
N LEU A 361 1.49 9.10 0.38
CA LEU A 361 1.01 9.68 -0.85
C LEU A 361 1.18 11.20 -0.88
N ALA A 362 0.87 11.90 0.23
CA ALA A 362 1.11 13.34 0.35
C ALA A 362 2.59 13.70 0.23
N GLY A 363 3.48 12.90 0.83
CA GLY A 363 4.92 13.06 0.68
C GLY A 363 5.41 12.86 -0.75
N CYS A 364 4.91 11.83 -1.45
CA CYS A 364 5.24 11.61 -2.88
C CYS A 364 4.74 12.77 -3.76
N LEU A 365 3.51 13.25 -3.55
CA LEU A 365 2.97 14.41 -4.26
C LEU A 365 3.78 15.68 -3.95
N TYR A 366 4.20 15.87 -2.69
CA TYR A 366 5.05 16.98 -2.31
C TYR A 366 6.41 16.94 -3.02
N LEU A 367 7.07 15.80 -3.07
CA LEU A 367 8.34 15.63 -3.80
C LEU A 367 8.17 15.85 -5.30
N ALA A 368 7.03 15.46 -5.87
CA ALA A 368 6.72 15.71 -7.27
C ALA A 368 6.55 17.22 -7.57
N GLU A 369 5.79 17.94 -6.76
CA GLU A 369 5.41 19.33 -7.01
C GLU A 369 6.54 20.31 -6.69
N TYR A 370 7.30 20.10 -5.62
CA TYR A 370 8.25 21.08 -5.12
C TYR A 370 9.71 20.71 -5.40
N PRO A 371 10.62 21.69 -5.48
CA PRO A 371 12.07 21.44 -5.59
C PRO A 371 12.60 20.67 -4.36
N VAL A 372 13.72 19.96 -4.53
CA VAL A 372 14.33 19.18 -3.45
C VAL A 372 14.72 20.03 -2.23
N ASN A 373 15.07 21.29 -2.43
CA ASN A 373 15.41 22.24 -1.36
C ASN A 373 14.22 23.05 -0.83
N TYR A 374 12.97 22.67 -1.17
CA TYR A 374 11.78 23.34 -0.66
C TYR A 374 11.53 22.94 0.81
N GLU A 375 11.44 23.93 1.70
CA GLU A 375 11.42 23.72 3.15
C GLU A 375 10.04 23.96 3.80
N TYR A 376 9.06 24.42 3.01
CA TYR A 376 7.72 24.66 3.56
C TYR A 376 6.96 23.35 3.79
N PRO A 377 6.03 23.32 4.76
CA PRO A 377 5.29 22.11 5.09
C PRO A 377 4.33 21.67 3.99
N ILE A 378 3.94 20.38 4.02
CA ILE A 378 2.89 19.83 3.15
C ILE A 378 1.61 20.64 3.38
N PRO A 379 1.06 21.32 2.35
CA PRO A 379 -0.13 22.13 2.49
C PRO A 379 -1.41 21.29 2.47
N ALA A 380 -2.50 21.83 3.03
CA ALA A 380 -3.80 21.18 3.10
C ALA A 380 -4.33 20.66 1.74
N PRO A 381 -4.20 21.36 0.60
CA PRO A 381 -4.64 20.83 -0.70
C PRO A 381 -3.94 19.54 -1.11
N LEU A 382 -2.62 19.39 -0.86
CA LEU A 382 -1.90 18.15 -1.14
C LEU A 382 -2.38 17.01 -0.25
N MET A 383 -2.60 17.29 1.04
CA MET A 383 -3.16 16.31 1.97
C MET A 383 -4.56 15.88 1.54
N GLN A 384 -5.41 16.82 1.11
CA GLN A 384 -6.75 16.51 0.61
C GLN A 384 -6.71 15.56 -0.60
N THR A 385 -5.80 15.82 -1.55
CA THR A 385 -5.58 14.91 -2.69
C THR A 385 -5.16 13.52 -2.22
N ALA A 386 -4.21 13.42 -1.30
CA ALA A 386 -3.72 12.14 -0.77
C ALA A 386 -4.81 11.36 0.00
N LEU A 387 -5.63 12.06 0.77
CA LEU A 387 -6.79 11.48 1.47
C LEU A 387 -7.80 10.90 0.47
N HIS A 388 -8.15 11.66 -0.57
CA HIS A 388 -9.05 11.19 -1.62
C HIS A 388 -8.48 9.96 -2.35
N MET A 389 -7.19 9.97 -2.70
CA MET A 389 -6.53 8.79 -3.27
C MET A 389 -6.61 7.58 -2.34
N THR A 390 -6.42 7.78 -1.03
CA THR A 390 -6.50 6.71 -0.03
C THR A 390 -7.91 6.11 0.03
N GLU A 391 -8.95 6.93 -0.09
CA GLU A 391 -10.35 6.47 -0.18
C GLU A 391 -10.63 5.70 -1.47
N VAL A 392 -10.05 6.13 -2.59
CA VAL A 392 -10.10 5.36 -3.84
C VAL A 392 -9.51 3.96 -3.63
N PHE A 393 -8.32 3.84 -3.04
CA PHE A 393 -7.73 2.54 -2.74
C PHE A 393 -8.57 1.71 -1.77
N LEU A 394 -9.19 2.34 -0.75
CA LEU A 394 -10.13 1.65 0.13
C LEU A 394 -11.30 1.05 -0.66
N SER A 395 -11.82 1.75 -1.67
CA SER A 395 -12.90 1.23 -2.51
C SER A 395 -12.49 -0.05 -3.27
N HIS A 396 -11.23 -0.11 -3.71
CA HIS A 396 -10.66 -1.31 -4.32
C HIS A 396 -10.44 -2.44 -3.30
N VAL A 397 -9.94 -2.13 -2.09
CA VAL A 397 -9.83 -3.10 -1.00
C VAL A 397 -11.19 -3.74 -0.71
N LEU A 398 -12.22 -2.92 -0.50
CA LEU A 398 -13.57 -3.40 -0.23
C LEU A 398 -14.10 -4.30 -1.34
N ARG A 399 -13.90 -3.91 -2.60
CA ARG A 399 -14.40 -4.69 -3.73
C ARG A 399 -13.74 -6.06 -3.86
N TRP A 400 -12.43 -6.16 -3.65
CA TRP A 400 -11.68 -7.37 -4.00
C TRP A 400 -11.46 -8.30 -2.82
N THR A 401 -11.30 -7.80 -1.61
CA THR A 401 -11.19 -8.62 -0.39
C THR A 401 -12.55 -9.12 0.12
N ILE A 402 -13.64 -8.51 -0.33
CA ILE A 402 -15.00 -8.84 0.07
C ILE A 402 -15.73 -9.69 -1.00
N LYS A 403 -15.01 -10.29 -1.95
CA LYS A 403 -15.61 -11.06 -3.05
C LYS A 403 -16.47 -12.25 -2.57
N ASP A 404 -16.02 -12.97 -1.55
CA ASP A 404 -16.82 -14.00 -0.87
C ASP A 404 -17.91 -13.38 0.01
N TYR A 405 -17.78 -12.11 0.30
CA TYR A 405 -18.66 -11.36 1.18
C TYR A 405 -20.00 -11.07 0.55
N GLY A 406 -20.02 -10.67 -0.72
CA GLY A 406 -21.25 -10.38 -1.44
C GLY A 406 -22.11 -11.61 -1.58
N ASP A 407 -21.52 -12.74 -1.95
CA ASP A 407 -22.25 -13.98 -2.13
C ASP A 407 -22.68 -14.55 -0.76
N VAL A 408 -21.79 -14.58 0.24
CA VAL A 408 -22.14 -15.03 1.61
C VAL A 408 -23.15 -14.10 2.27
N HIS A 409 -23.05 -12.78 2.09
CA HIS A 409 -24.02 -11.85 2.71
C HIS A 409 -25.32 -11.78 1.96
N VAL A 410 -25.30 -11.84 0.65
CA VAL A 410 -26.54 -11.98 -0.16
C VAL A 410 -27.24 -13.29 0.20
N GLU A 411 -26.52 -14.38 0.35
CA GLU A 411 -27.07 -15.64 0.83
C GLU A 411 -27.53 -15.53 2.28
N CYS A 412 -26.81 -14.83 3.14
CA CYS A 412 -27.20 -14.60 4.52
C CYS A 412 -28.44 -13.72 4.63
N CYS A 413 -28.53 -12.63 3.86
CA CYS A 413 -29.73 -11.79 3.76
C CYS A 413 -30.94 -12.60 3.29
N ARG A 414 -30.73 -13.43 2.26
CA ARG A 414 -31.76 -14.32 1.73
C ARG A 414 -32.21 -15.32 2.78
N ALA A 415 -31.26 -15.96 3.48
CA ALA A 415 -31.57 -16.93 4.53
C ALA A 415 -32.28 -16.28 5.73
N ILE A 416 -31.92 -15.06 6.12
CA ILE A 416 -32.61 -14.29 7.15
C ILE A 416 -34.05 -14.01 6.76
N MET A 417 -34.28 -13.44 5.57
CA MET A 417 -35.61 -13.12 5.09
C MET A 417 -36.46 -14.39 4.92
N GLN A 418 -35.90 -15.44 4.34
CA GLN A 418 -36.57 -16.73 4.21
C GLN A 418 -36.99 -17.29 5.58
N PHE A 419 -36.08 -17.29 6.56
CA PHE A 419 -36.37 -17.77 7.91
C PHE A 419 -37.50 -16.96 8.60
N ILE A 420 -37.46 -15.63 8.46
CA ILE A 420 -38.48 -14.74 9.02
C ILE A 420 -39.85 -14.99 8.37
N LEU A 421 -39.89 -15.13 7.05
CA LEU A 421 -41.14 -15.37 6.30
C LEU A 421 -41.70 -16.78 6.55
N GLU A 422 -40.87 -17.85 6.51
CA GLU A 422 -41.30 -19.23 6.76
C GLU A 422 -41.84 -19.42 8.19
N LYS A 423 -41.28 -18.70 9.16
CA LYS A 423 -41.72 -18.76 10.56
C LYS A 423 -42.83 -17.75 10.87
N ASN A 424 -43.20 -16.93 9.92
CA ASN A 424 -44.18 -15.86 10.04
C ASN A 424 -43.94 -14.98 11.29
N PHE A 425 -42.70 -14.55 11.49
CA PHE A 425 -42.37 -13.66 12.60
C PHE A 425 -42.83 -12.22 12.32
N SER A 426 -43.55 -11.63 13.25
CA SER A 426 -43.84 -10.18 13.26
C SER A 426 -42.59 -9.41 13.68
N ASP A 427 -41.86 -9.96 14.62
CA ASP A 427 -40.63 -9.44 15.17
C ASP A 427 -39.66 -10.59 15.53
N VAL A 428 -38.38 -10.33 15.43
CA VAL A 428 -37.35 -11.33 15.75
C VAL A 428 -36.14 -10.63 16.35
N SER A 429 -35.52 -11.25 17.36
CA SER A 429 -34.29 -10.73 17.90
C SER A 429 -33.08 -11.15 17.06
N GLU A 430 -32.06 -10.29 16.98
CA GLU A 430 -30.77 -10.60 16.33
C GLU A 430 -30.15 -11.90 16.90
N THR A 431 -30.33 -12.15 18.19
CA THR A 431 -29.84 -13.37 18.87
C THR A 431 -30.51 -14.63 18.31
N VAL A 432 -31.81 -14.60 18.06
CA VAL A 432 -32.54 -15.72 17.47
C VAL A 432 -32.06 -15.99 16.05
N LEU A 433 -31.87 -14.96 15.23
CA LEU A 433 -31.35 -15.10 13.88
C LEU A 433 -29.92 -15.69 13.86
N LYS A 434 -29.05 -15.20 14.73
CA LYS A 434 -27.68 -15.74 14.89
C LYS A 434 -27.69 -17.23 15.30
N GLN A 435 -28.58 -17.60 16.20
CA GLN A 435 -28.70 -18.97 16.67
C GLN A 435 -29.31 -19.90 15.60
N ALA A 436 -30.33 -19.44 14.90
CA ALA A 436 -30.97 -20.22 13.84
C ALA A 436 -30.03 -20.50 12.65
N LEU A 437 -29.22 -19.51 12.28
CA LEU A 437 -28.35 -19.57 11.12
C LEU A 437 -26.89 -19.99 11.41
N ARG A 438 -26.57 -20.33 12.67
CA ARG A 438 -25.21 -20.65 13.14
C ARG A 438 -24.48 -21.76 12.37
N HIS A 439 -25.24 -22.69 11.76
CA HIS A 439 -24.68 -23.82 11.00
C HIS A 439 -24.28 -23.44 9.57
N ARG A 440 -24.75 -22.29 9.07
CA ARG A 440 -24.47 -21.81 7.72
C ARG A 440 -23.59 -20.58 7.70
N PHE A 441 -23.73 -19.68 8.69
CA PHE A 441 -23.08 -18.36 8.71
C PHE A 441 -22.46 -18.07 10.06
N LYS A 442 -21.36 -17.32 10.08
CA LYS A 442 -20.76 -16.80 11.32
C LYS A 442 -21.64 -15.69 11.91
N ALA A 443 -21.64 -15.54 13.22
CA ALA A 443 -22.44 -14.53 13.92
C ALA A 443 -22.17 -13.08 13.42
N ALA A 444 -20.95 -12.79 12.99
CA ALA A 444 -20.58 -11.51 12.40
C ALA A 444 -21.27 -11.28 11.05
N ASP A 445 -21.35 -12.32 10.22
CA ASP A 445 -21.98 -12.26 8.89
C ASP A 445 -23.48 -11.98 9.01
N VAL A 446 -24.14 -12.63 9.99
CA VAL A 446 -25.54 -12.40 10.31
C VAL A 446 -25.78 -10.95 10.76
N SER A 447 -24.92 -10.39 11.63
CA SER A 447 -25.06 -9.00 12.07
C SER A 447 -24.96 -8.01 10.91
N ILE A 448 -24.07 -8.26 9.97
CA ILE A 448 -23.88 -7.38 8.81
C ILE A 448 -25.05 -7.49 7.85
N ALA A 449 -25.53 -8.70 7.59
CA ALA A 449 -26.70 -8.92 6.77
C ALA A 449 -27.94 -8.23 7.38
N ILE A 450 -28.11 -8.30 8.69
CA ILE A 450 -29.17 -7.57 9.42
C ILE A 450 -29.04 -6.06 9.23
N TYR A 451 -27.84 -5.51 9.45
CA TYR A 451 -27.61 -4.08 9.26
C TYR A 451 -27.99 -3.64 7.85
N TYR A 452 -27.62 -4.44 6.85
CA TYR A 452 -27.98 -4.16 5.46
C TYR A 452 -29.49 -4.21 5.25
N LEU A 453 -30.18 -5.26 5.71
CA LEU A 453 -31.62 -5.39 5.57
C LEU A 453 -32.37 -4.22 6.23
N VAL A 454 -31.88 -3.71 7.36
CA VAL A 454 -32.42 -2.52 8.01
C VAL A 454 -32.12 -1.26 7.21
N SER A 455 -30.90 -1.08 6.72
CA SER A 455 -30.53 0.11 5.93
C SER A 455 -31.30 0.24 4.62
N GLN A 456 -31.74 -0.88 4.07
CA GLN A 456 -32.55 -0.95 2.84
C GLN A 456 -34.07 -1.06 3.10
N ASN A 457 -34.49 -0.88 4.35
CA ASN A 457 -35.93 -0.94 4.78
C ASN A 457 -36.60 -2.29 4.55
N TYR A 458 -35.82 -3.40 4.47
CA TYR A 458 -36.42 -4.74 4.47
C TYR A 458 -36.81 -5.22 5.87
N LEU A 459 -36.13 -4.71 6.89
CA LEU A 459 -36.40 -4.89 8.30
C LEU A 459 -36.38 -3.52 8.98
N TYR A 460 -37.14 -3.36 10.06
CA TYR A 460 -37.10 -2.16 10.88
C TYR A 460 -36.55 -2.48 12.26
N GLU A 461 -35.74 -1.58 12.80
CA GLU A 461 -35.25 -1.68 14.17
C GLU A 461 -36.28 -1.13 15.13
N GLY A 462 -36.72 -1.95 16.07
CA GLY A 462 -37.60 -1.51 17.13
C GLY A 462 -36.86 -0.79 18.24
N LEU A 463 -37.48 0.21 18.80
CA LEU A 463 -37.06 0.78 20.08
C LEU A 463 -37.15 -0.32 21.13
N PRO A 464 -36.19 -0.47 22.04
CA PRO A 464 -36.29 -1.42 23.14
C PRO A 464 -37.50 -1.04 23.99
N GLU A 465 -38.57 -1.85 23.95
CA GLU A 465 -39.64 -1.71 24.91
C GLU A 465 -39.08 -1.99 26.29
N PHE A 466 -39.12 -1.02 27.17
CA PHE A 466 -38.88 -1.18 28.58
C PHE A 466 -39.95 -2.11 29.19
N THR A 467 -39.80 -3.41 29.02
CA THR A 467 -40.57 -4.34 29.83
C THR A 467 -39.96 -4.33 31.22
N GLY A 468 -40.53 -3.49 32.07
CA GLY A 468 -40.18 -3.37 33.47
C GLY A 468 -40.49 -4.63 34.27
N THR A 469 -39.59 -5.60 34.25
CA THR A 469 -39.50 -6.64 35.30
C THR A 469 -38.03 -6.82 35.64
N GLY A 470 -37.69 -6.22 36.78
CA GLY A 470 -36.32 -6.18 37.32
C GLY A 470 -35.71 -7.55 37.57
N LYS A 471 -34.99 -8.04 36.61
CA LYS A 471 -33.83 -8.91 36.82
C LYS A 471 -32.63 -8.29 36.12
N ARG A 472 -31.58 -8.00 36.91
CA ARG A 472 -30.26 -7.59 36.38
C ARG A 472 -29.78 -8.70 35.43
N GLY A 473 -29.97 -8.50 34.14
CA GLY A 473 -29.59 -9.40 33.06
C GLY A 473 -29.22 -8.57 31.83
N ARG A 474 -28.24 -9.06 31.10
CA ARG A 474 -27.68 -8.63 29.82
C ARG A 474 -28.65 -7.75 29.01
N PRO A 475 -28.22 -6.62 28.40
CA PRO A 475 -29.10 -5.76 27.63
C PRO A 475 -29.86 -6.59 26.58
N ALA A 476 -31.18 -6.33 26.47
CA ALA A 476 -32.05 -6.99 25.50
C ALA A 476 -31.44 -6.86 24.12
N GLY A 477 -31.32 -7.98 23.39
CA GLY A 477 -30.79 -7.98 22.04
C GLY A 477 -31.67 -7.12 21.12
N ARG A 478 -31.07 -6.57 20.08
CA ARG A 478 -31.71 -5.77 19.03
C ARG A 478 -32.92 -6.52 18.48
N THR A 479 -34.10 -5.91 18.52
CA THR A 479 -35.35 -6.48 17.98
C THR A 479 -35.61 -5.89 16.59
N LEU A 480 -35.95 -6.76 15.64
CA LEU A 480 -36.15 -6.43 14.23
C LEU A 480 -37.63 -6.72 13.90
N PHE A 481 -38.31 -5.78 13.28
CA PHE A 481 -39.69 -5.90 12.85
C PHE A 481 -39.74 -6.25 11.36
N ASN A 482 -40.63 -7.22 11.05
CA ASN A 482 -40.92 -7.67 9.70
C ASN A 482 -42.08 -6.87 9.12
N PRO A 483 -41.88 -5.96 8.14
CA PRO A 483 -42.96 -5.19 7.52
C PRO A 483 -43.88 -6.04 6.64
N TYR A 484 -43.49 -7.28 6.33
CA TYR A 484 -44.27 -8.21 5.49
C TYR A 484 -45.05 -9.23 6.34
N TYR A 485 -45.14 -9.02 7.65
CA TYR A 485 -45.91 -9.89 8.52
C TYR A 485 -47.42 -9.77 8.21
N ASP A 486 -48.01 -10.88 7.82
CA ASP A 486 -49.43 -10.97 7.59
C ASP A 486 -50.18 -11.43 8.85
N GLN A 487 -50.99 -10.56 9.41
CA GLN A 487 -51.84 -10.87 10.59
C GLN A 487 -53.00 -11.81 10.25
N THR A 488 -53.28 -12.07 8.97
CA THR A 488 -54.44 -12.88 8.55
C THR A 488 -54.18 -14.37 8.49
N GLY A 489 -52.95 -14.83 8.73
CA GLY A 489 -52.63 -16.27 8.86
C GLY A 489 -52.58 -17.03 7.54
N CYS A 490 -52.55 -16.38 6.39
CA CYS A 490 -52.32 -17.05 5.12
C CYS A 490 -50.81 -17.26 4.88
N SER A 491 -50.37 -18.49 4.93
CA SER A 491 -49.05 -18.91 4.45
C SER A 491 -48.94 -18.70 2.94
N PHE A 492 -48.00 -17.92 2.47
CA PHE A 492 -47.61 -17.84 1.06
C PHE A 492 -46.74 -19.02 0.61
#